data_c1de62608d200227be5be9fbe75888c0
#
_entry.id   c1de62608d200227be5be9fbe75888c0
#
_cell.length_a   1.000
_cell.length_b   1.000
_cell.length_c   1.000
_cell.angle_alpha   90.00
_cell.angle_beta   90.00
_cell.angle_gamma   90.00
#
_symmetry.space_group_name_H-M   'P 1'
#
loop_
_entity.id
_entity.type
_entity.pdbx_description
1 polymer ?
#
loop_
_entity_poly.entity_id
_entity_poly.type
_entity_poly.pdbx_seq_one_letter_code
_entity_poly.pdbx_strand_id
1 'polypeptide(L)'
;QDAGRIAGLNVLRIINEPTAAAVAYGLDNEAAQKILVYDLGGGTFDVSIIEIEDGTFTVLATGGDTHLGGDDFDQRIVEYAVAEFKKSDRIDLTRDPAAMGRLKEEAEKAKKELSSAPSAQLNLPFITVGKDGPHHLDIALSRPQFEMMTGDLLSRTVTPVQNALRDAGISASQLGKVLLVGGSTRMPAVERQ
;
A
#
# COMPACT_ATOMS: atom_id res chain seq x y z
N GLN A 1 16.94 18.62 2.07
CA GLN A 1 18.28 18.97 1.50
C GLN A 1 19.41 18.46 2.40
N ASP A 2 19.30 18.64 3.72
CA ASP A 2 20.40 18.30 4.66
C ASP A 2 20.73 16.82 4.67
N ALA A 3 19.75 15.94 4.60
CA ALA A 3 19.98 14.50 4.48
C ALA A 3 20.84 14.12 3.25
N GLY A 4 20.58 14.76 2.10
CA GLY A 4 21.38 14.55 0.89
C GLY A 4 22.81 15.06 1.04
N ARG A 5 22.98 16.22 1.67
CA ARG A 5 24.32 16.78 1.96
C ARG A 5 25.12 15.91 2.92
N ILE A 6 24.47 15.39 3.98
CA ILE A 6 25.09 14.46 4.94
C ILE A 6 25.54 13.19 4.23
N ALA A 7 24.77 12.70 3.25
CA ALA A 7 25.13 11.57 2.41
C ALA A 7 26.20 11.88 1.34
N GLY A 8 26.76 13.11 1.31
CA GLY A 8 27.80 13.51 0.36
C GLY A 8 27.30 13.87 -1.04
N LEU A 9 25.98 14.07 -1.21
CA LEU A 9 25.38 14.42 -2.48
C LEU A 9 25.37 15.94 -2.72
N ASN A 10 25.59 16.37 -3.96
CA ASN A 10 25.34 17.74 -4.38
C ASN A 10 23.85 17.90 -4.72
N VAL A 11 23.04 18.40 -3.77
CA VAL A 11 21.60 18.57 -3.90
C VAL A 11 21.29 19.82 -4.72
N LEU A 12 20.89 19.68 -5.98
CA LEU A 12 20.53 20.78 -6.86
C LEU A 12 19.13 21.34 -6.55
N ARG A 13 18.15 20.47 -6.36
CA ARG A 13 16.77 20.84 -5.99
C ARG A 13 16.03 19.67 -5.37
N ILE A 14 14.91 19.98 -4.73
CA ILE A 14 13.89 19.01 -4.29
C ILE A 14 12.72 19.14 -5.25
N ILE A 15 12.13 18.02 -5.66
CA ILE A 15 10.88 17.95 -6.43
C ILE A 15 9.86 17.16 -5.62
N ASN A 16 8.58 17.48 -5.78
CA ASN A 16 7.48 16.76 -5.11
C ASN A 16 7.37 15.35 -5.67
N GLU A 17 7.03 14.39 -4.81
CA GLU A 17 6.94 12.98 -5.14
C GLU A 17 6.02 12.68 -6.34
N PRO A 18 4.78 13.20 -6.42
CA PRO A 18 3.91 12.96 -7.57
C PRO A 18 4.45 13.53 -8.89
N THR A 19 5.16 14.67 -8.83
CA THR A 19 5.86 15.22 -10.02
C THR A 19 7.03 14.31 -10.42
N ALA A 20 7.80 13.82 -9.45
CA ALA A 20 8.90 12.88 -9.72
C ALA A 20 8.39 11.59 -10.35
N ALA A 21 7.25 11.08 -9.89
CA ALA A 21 6.60 9.92 -10.47
C ALA A 21 6.19 10.18 -11.94
N ALA A 22 5.56 11.31 -12.23
CA ALA A 22 5.17 11.68 -13.59
C ALA A 22 6.38 11.76 -14.54
N VAL A 23 7.47 12.37 -14.11
CA VAL A 23 8.73 12.42 -14.87
C VAL A 23 9.32 11.02 -15.09
N ALA A 24 9.32 10.18 -14.04
CA ALA A 24 9.84 8.81 -14.14
C ALA A 24 9.04 7.93 -15.13
N TYR A 25 7.78 8.23 -15.34
CA TYR A 25 6.93 7.61 -16.37
C TYR A 25 7.13 8.24 -17.77
N GLY A 26 8.02 9.22 -17.93
CA GLY A 26 8.33 9.86 -19.21
C GLY A 26 7.27 10.82 -19.73
N LEU A 27 6.42 11.36 -18.85
CA LEU A 27 5.30 12.22 -19.23
C LEU A 27 5.71 13.67 -19.54
N ASP A 28 6.94 14.03 -19.28
CA ASP A 28 7.54 15.34 -19.60
C ASP A 28 7.61 15.62 -21.12
N ASN A 29 7.57 14.57 -21.95
CA ASN A 29 7.65 14.64 -23.40
C ASN A 29 6.31 14.33 -24.12
N GLU A 30 5.23 14.20 -23.38
CA GLU A 30 3.90 13.90 -23.93
C GLU A 30 3.07 15.17 -24.19
N ALA A 31 2.02 15.03 -24.99
CA ALA A 31 1.05 16.10 -25.22
C ALA A 31 0.39 16.58 -23.92
N ALA A 32 -0.07 17.84 -23.94
CA ALA A 32 -0.79 18.44 -22.82
C ALA A 32 -1.94 17.54 -22.33
N GLN A 33 -1.93 17.22 -21.04
CA GLN A 33 -2.92 16.32 -20.43
C GLN A 33 -3.04 16.54 -18.92
N LYS A 34 -4.13 16.03 -18.36
CA LYS A 34 -4.33 15.93 -16.91
C LYS A 34 -4.15 14.48 -16.48
N ILE A 35 -3.43 14.27 -15.41
CA ILE A 35 -3.17 12.94 -14.85
C ILE A 35 -3.58 12.89 -13.38
N LEU A 36 -3.92 11.70 -12.93
CA LEU A 36 -4.08 11.37 -11.52
C LEU A 36 -2.90 10.51 -11.08
N VAL A 37 -2.21 10.92 -10.03
CA VAL A 37 -1.21 10.10 -9.35
C VAL A 37 -1.87 9.52 -8.10
N TYR A 38 -1.98 8.21 -8.05
CA TYR A 38 -2.55 7.43 -6.95
C TYR A 38 -1.40 6.71 -6.26
N ASP A 39 -0.98 7.22 -5.12
CA ASP A 39 0.15 6.69 -4.36
C ASP A 39 -0.32 5.99 -3.09
N LEU A 40 -0.27 4.65 -3.08
CA LEU A 40 -0.57 3.82 -1.92
C LEU A 40 0.73 3.18 -1.42
N GLY A 41 1.35 3.86 -0.47
CA GLY A 41 2.60 3.44 0.17
C GLY A 41 2.40 2.43 1.30
N GLY A 42 3.40 2.34 2.19
CA GLY A 42 3.34 1.47 3.37
C GLY A 42 2.42 2.00 4.47
N GLY A 43 2.43 3.31 4.73
CA GLY A 43 1.69 3.93 5.84
C GLY A 43 0.72 5.03 5.43
N THR A 44 0.82 5.58 4.21
CA THR A 44 -0.03 6.66 3.71
C THR A 44 -0.60 6.36 2.35
N PHE A 45 -1.75 6.95 2.09
CA PHE A 45 -2.37 7.07 0.77
C PHE A 45 -2.39 8.53 0.36
N ASP A 46 -1.81 8.83 -0.79
CA ASP A 46 -1.78 10.17 -1.36
C ASP A 46 -2.34 10.15 -2.78
N VAL A 47 -3.12 11.16 -3.12
CA VAL A 47 -3.65 11.37 -4.48
C VAL A 47 -3.36 12.80 -4.93
N SER A 48 -2.91 12.96 -6.18
CA SER A 48 -2.63 14.26 -6.77
C SER A 48 -3.20 14.33 -8.18
N ILE A 49 -3.83 15.45 -8.51
CA ILE A 49 -4.22 15.79 -9.89
C ILE A 49 -3.17 16.76 -10.42
N ILE A 50 -2.54 16.40 -11.52
CA ILE A 50 -1.47 17.19 -12.16
C ILE A 50 -1.86 17.51 -13.58
N GLU A 51 -1.71 18.76 -13.97
CA GLU A 51 -1.76 19.21 -15.36
C GLU A 51 -0.34 19.27 -15.92
N ILE A 52 -0.17 18.70 -17.09
CA ILE A 52 1.10 18.71 -17.83
C ILE A 52 0.85 19.52 -19.09
N GLU A 53 1.60 20.60 -19.25
CA GLU A 53 1.54 21.47 -20.43
C GLU A 53 2.92 22.03 -20.74
N ASP A 54 3.39 21.85 -21.95
CA ASP A 54 4.71 22.32 -22.43
C ASP A 54 5.89 21.95 -21.50
N GLY A 55 5.88 20.72 -20.99
CA GLY A 55 6.91 20.23 -20.06
C GLY A 55 6.81 20.81 -18.62
N THR A 56 5.76 21.58 -18.35
CA THR A 56 5.47 22.13 -17.03
C THR A 56 4.47 21.26 -16.30
N PHE A 57 4.75 20.96 -15.04
CA PHE A 57 3.88 20.17 -14.16
C PHE A 57 3.21 21.10 -13.13
N THR A 58 1.90 21.24 -13.23
CA THR A 58 1.10 22.04 -12.29
C THR A 58 0.20 21.14 -11.46
N VAL A 59 0.41 21.11 -10.13
CA VAL A 59 -0.47 20.38 -9.21
C VAL A 59 -1.76 21.17 -9.03
N LEU A 60 -2.89 20.62 -9.50
CA LEU A 60 -4.21 21.26 -9.42
C LEU A 60 -4.88 20.99 -8.07
N ALA A 61 -4.78 19.76 -7.56
CA ALA A 61 -5.36 19.37 -6.28
C ALA A 61 -4.59 18.19 -5.68
N THR A 62 -4.68 18.06 -4.36
CA THR A 62 -4.13 16.93 -3.60
C THR A 62 -5.14 16.47 -2.56
N GLY A 63 -5.05 15.20 -2.18
CA GLY A 63 -5.83 14.60 -1.10
C GLY A 63 -5.13 13.36 -0.60
N GLY A 64 -5.75 12.65 0.35
CA GLY A 64 -5.17 11.42 0.86
C GLY A 64 -5.74 11.00 2.21
N ASP A 65 -5.10 9.97 2.77
CA ASP A 65 -5.35 9.45 4.11
C ASP A 65 -4.00 9.11 4.74
N THR A 66 -3.60 9.87 5.75
CA THR A 66 -2.29 9.74 6.41
C THR A 66 -2.18 8.51 7.32
N HIS A 67 -3.26 7.73 7.45
CA HIS A 67 -3.35 6.54 8.27
C HIS A 67 -3.92 5.36 7.45
N LEU A 68 -3.56 5.28 6.18
CA LEU A 68 -3.95 4.20 5.28
C LEU A 68 -2.77 3.81 4.40
N GLY A 69 -2.29 2.60 4.54
CA GLY A 69 -1.18 2.07 3.74
C GLY A 69 -1.06 0.56 3.83
N GLY A 70 -0.03 0.03 3.22
CA GLY A 70 0.25 -1.42 3.19
C GLY A 70 0.31 -2.08 4.55
N ASP A 71 0.71 -1.34 5.59
CA ASP A 71 0.77 -1.82 6.97
C ASP A 71 -0.61 -2.17 7.54
N ASP A 72 -1.66 -1.45 7.11
CA ASP A 72 -3.04 -1.76 7.52
C ASP A 72 -3.52 -3.08 6.89
N PHE A 73 -3.12 -3.32 5.64
CA PHE A 73 -3.40 -4.59 4.96
C PHE A 73 -2.65 -5.76 5.62
N ASP A 74 -1.40 -5.56 6.02
CA ASP A 74 -0.63 -6.56 6.78
C ASP A 74 -1.30 -6.85 8.11
N GLN A 75 -1.78 -5.82 8.80
CA GLN A 75 -2.46 -5.95 10.08
C GLN A 75 -3.71 -6.84 9.98
N ARG A 76 -4.47 -6.78 8.87
CA ARG A 76 -5.62 -7.69 8.64
C ARG A 76 -5.19 -9.15 8.56
N ILE A 77 -4.05 -9.42 7.91
CA ILE A 77 -3.49 -10.78 7.83
C ILE A 77 -3.05 -11.25 9.23
N VAL A 78 -2.38 -10.38 9.98
CA VAL A 78 -1.97 -10.67 11.36
C VAL A 78 -3.18 -11.02 12.24
N GLU A 79 -4.24 -10.20 12.20
CA GLU A 79 -5.47 -10.43 12.97
C GLU A 79 -6.15 -11.75 12.59
N TYR A 80 -6.22 -12.05 11.30
CA TYR A 80 -6.73 -13.32 10.79
C TYR A 80 -5.91 -14.50 11.33
N ALA A 81 -4.58 -14.46 11.21
CA ALA A 81 -3.71 -15.54 11.64
C ALA A 81 -3.75 -15.75 13.16
N VAL A 82 -3.79 -14.68 13.96
CA VAL A 82 -3.96 -14.74 15.41
C VAL A 82 -5.29 -15.41 15.79
N ALA A 83 -6.37 -15.04 15.10
CA ALA A 83 -7.70 -15.61 15.35
C ALA A 83 -7.75 -17.10 15.00
N GLU A 84 -7.20 -17.51 13.86
CA GLU A 84 -7.15 -18.91 13.44
C GLU A 84 -6.27 -19.75 14.39
N PHE A 85 -5.09 -19.25 14.75
CA PHE A 85 -4.20 -19.93 15.68
C PHE A 85 -4.84 -20.10 17.08
N LYS A 86 -5.56 -19.09 17.55
CA LYS A 86 -6.28 -19.17 18.82
C LYS A 86 -7.42 -20.22 18.78
N LYS A 87 -8.04 -20.45 17.62
CA LYS A 87 -9.06 -21.48 17.45
C LYS A 87 -8.45 -22.88 17.48
N SER A 88 -7.31 -23.10 16.80
CA SER A 88 -6.65 -24.42 16.69
C SER A 88 -5.91 -24.80 17.96
N ASP A 89 -5.03 -23.92 18.43
CA ASP A 89 -4.05 -24.19 19.48
C ASP A 89 -4.47 -23.68 20.86
N ARG A 90 -5.53 -22.87 20.94
CA ARG A 90 -6.03 -22.22 22.16
C ARG A 90 -5.02 -21.31 22.85
N ILE A 91 -4.02 -20.83 22.10
CA ILE A 91 -2.98 -19.92 22.57
C ILE A 91 -3.22 -18.54 21.97
N ASP A 92 -3.05 -17.50 22.77
CA ASP A 92 -3.17 -16.11 22.35
C ASP A 92 -1.79 -15.53 22.06
N LEU A 93 -1.44 -15.46 20.76
CA LEU A 93 -0.14 -14.96 20.30
C LEU A 93 0.09 -13.46 20.61
N THR A 94 -0.96 -12.70 20.87
CA THR A 94 -0.83 -11.25 21.17
C THR A 94 -0.04 -10.98 22.44
N ARG A 95 0.12 -11.99 23.30
CA ARG A 95 0.89 -11.92 24.55
C ARG A 95 2.38 -12.22 24.37
N ASP A 96 2.80 -12.61 23.17
CA ASP A 96 4.19 -12.93 22.82
C ASP A 96 4.71 -11.94 21.78
N PRO A 97 5.45 -10.89 22.20
CA PRO A 97 5.97 -9.87 21.27
C PRO A 97 6.90 -10.43 20.19
N ALA A 98 7.66 -11.50 20.49
CA ALA A 98 8.55 -12.12 19.52
C ALA A 98 7.75 -12.86 18.44
N ALA A 99 6.71 -13.60 18.84
CA ALA A 99 5.79 -14.25 17.92
C ALA A 99 5.08 -13.21 17.02
N MET A 100 4.60 -12.11 17.61
CA MET A 100 3.93 -11.04 16.87
C MET A 100 4.87 -10.33 15.87
N GLY A 101 6.15 -10.13 16.22
CA GLY A 101 7.15 -9.59 15.31
C GLY A 101 7.34 -10.47 14.08
N ARG A 102 7.56 -11.77 14.28
CA ARG A 102 7.70 -12.77 13.20
C ARG A 102 6.42 -12.87 12.35
N LEU A 103 5.26 -12.80 12.99
CA LEU A 103 3.97 -12.86 12.28
C LEU A 103 3.75 -11.64 11.38
N LYS A 104 4.17 -10.43 11.80
CA LYS A 104 4.10 -9.24 10.97
C LYS A 104 4.97 -9.35 9.71
N GLU A 105 6.19 -9.84 9.84
CA GLU A 105 7.09 -10.05 8.70
C GLU A 105 6.51 -11.09 7.72
N GLU A 106 5.95 -12.18 8.22
CA GLU A 106 5.33 -13.21 7.38
C GLU A 106 4.03 -12.71 6.73
N ALA A 107 3.25 -11.87 7.42
CA ALA A 107 2.06 -11.24 6.86
C ALA A 107 2.39 -10.32 5.67
N GLU A 108 3.42 -9.48 5.81
CA GLU A 108 3.89 -8.62 4.71
C GLU A 108 4.35 -9.47 3.50
N LYS A 109 5.09 -10.53 3.76
CA LYS A 109 5.53 -11.48 2.72
C LYS A 109 4.33 -12.13 2.02
N ALA A 110 3.36 -12.63 2.78
CA ALA A 110 2.14 -13.22 2.22
C ALA A 110 1.33 -12.19 1.40
N LYS A 111 1.17 -10.95 1.86
CA LYS A 111 0.56 -9.87 1.08
C LYS A 111 1.24 -9.67 -0.27
N LYS A 112 2.57 -9.59 -0.28
CA LYS A 112 3.36 -9.45 -1.51
C LYS A 112 3.16 -10.64 -2.46
N GLU A 113 3.16 -11.85 -1.94
CA GLU A 113 2.94 -13.07 -2.71
C GLU A 113 1.54 -13.11 -3.34
N LEU A 114 0.51 -12.70 -2.58
CA LEU A 114 -0.87 -12.60 -3.05
C LEU A 114 -1.08 -11.59 -4.18
N SER A 115 -0.13 -10.71 -4.46
CA SER A 115 -0.17 -9.82 -5.62
C SER A 115 0.03 -10.59 -6.95
N SER A 116 0.76 -11.71 -6.93
CA SER A 116 1.04 -12.53 -8.11
C SER A 116 0.44 -13.94 -8.04
N ALA A 117 0.38 -14.54 -6.84
CA ALA A 117 -0.14 -15.89 -6.63
C ALA A 117 -1.62 -15.88 -6.18
N PRO A 118 -2.41 -16.94 -6.45
CA PRO A 118 -3.79 -17.04 -5.99
C PRO A 118 -3.93 -17.35 -4.50
N SER A 119 -2.86 -17.82 -3.86
CA SER A 119 -2.79 -18.12 -2.43
C SER A 119 -1.37 -17.94 -1.92
N ALA A 120 -1.24 -17.69 -0.62
CA ALA A 120 0.03 -17.66 0.11
C ALA A 120 -0.06 -18.55 1.34
N GLN A 121 1.08 -19.04 1.81
CA GLN A 121 1.20 -19.86 3.01
C GLN A 121 1.93 -19.06 4.11
N LEU A 122 1.24 -18.82 5.23
CA LEU A 122 1.88 -18.30 6.42
C LEU A 122 2.46 -19.50 7.20
N ASN A 123 3.76 -19.66 7.16
CA ASN A 123 4.45 -20.79 7.80
C ASN A 123 5.51 -20.29 8.78
N LEU A 124 5.21 -20.41 10.06
CA LEU A 124 6.10 -20.00 11.15
C LEU A 124 6.33 -21.19 12.12
N PRO A 125 7.33 -22.02 11.86
CA PRO A 125 7.68 -23.10 12.77
C PRO A 125 8.17 -22.51 14.10
N PHE A 126 7.83 -23.19 15.20
CA PHE A 126 8.19 -22.80 16.57
C PHE A 126 7.82 -21.35 16.86
N ILE A 127 6.57 -20.97 16.55
CA ILE A 127 6.11 -19.58 16.74
C ILE A 127 6.02 -19.23 18.22
N THR A 128 5.61 -20.18 19.04
CA THR A 128 5.56 -20.02 20.50
C THR A 128 5.71 -21.37 21.21
N VAL A 129 5.83 -21.35 22.54
CA VAL A 129 5.90 -22.55 23.38
C VAL A 129 4.75 -22.54 24.37
N GLY A 130 3.90 -23.55 24.29
CA GLY A 130 2.81 -23.79 25.23
C GLY A 130 3.22 -24.74 26.38
N LYS A 131 2.25 -25.11 27.20
CA LYS A 131 2.48 -26.07 28.32
C LYS A 131 2.78 -27.49 27.82
N ASP A 132 2.34 -27.83 26.65
CA ASP A 132 2.44 -29.10 25.95
C ASP A 132 3.60 -29.14 24.95
N GLY A 133 4.38 -28.06 24.84
CA GLY A 133 5.56 -28.00 23.99
C GLY A 133 5.50 -26.87 22.94
N PRO A 134 6.34 -26.96 21.89
CA PRO A 134 6.40 -25.97 20.84
C PRO A 134 5.18 -26.06 19.91
N HIS A 135 4.68 -24.92 19.50
CA HIS A 135 3.59 -24.78 18.54
C HIS A 135 4.07 -24.14 17.23
N HIS A 136 3.41 -24.47 16.14
CA HIS A 136 3.76 -24.03 14.79
C HIS A 136 2.53 -23.38 14.16
N LEU A 137 2.72 -22.25 13.49
CA LEU A 137 1.67 -21.65 12.69
C LEU A 137 1.85 -22.09 11.22
N ASP A 138 0.79 -22.64 10.64
CA ASP A 138 0.74 -23.06 9.26
C ASP A 138 -0.68 -22.83 8.72
N ILE A 139 -0.87 -21.69 8.02
CA ILE A 139 -2.17 -21.20 7.57
C ILE A 139 -2.10 -20.83 6.09
N ALA A 140 -2.96 -21.41 5.28
CA ALA A 140 -3.16 -21.00 3.91
C ALA A 140 -4.13 -19.80 3.84
N LEU A 141 -3.75 -18.77 3.07
CA LEU A 141 -4.56 -17.60 2.81
C LEU A 141 -4.76 -17.45 1.30
N SER A 142 -6.01 -17.47 0.83
CA SER A 142 -6.32 -17.22 -0.57
C SER A 142 -6.46 -15.72 -0.85
N ARG A 143 -6.17 -15.30 -2.09
CA ARG A 143 -6.38 -13.91 -2.53
C ARG A 143 -7.83 -13.44 -2.34
N PRO A 144 -8.89 -14.21 -2.67
CA PRO A 144 -10.26 -13.80 -2.40
C PRO A 144 -10.55 -13.54 -0.91
N GLN A 145 -10.01 -14.36 0.00
CA GLN A 145 -10.14 -14.13 1.44
C GLN A 145 -9.43 -12.84 1.86
N PHE A 146 -8.22 -12.61 1.37
CA PHE A 146 -7.48 -11.37 1.62
C PHE A 146 -8.24 -10.14 1.10
N GLU A 147 -8.75 -10.17 -0.13
CA GLU A 147 -9.53 -9.08 -0.72
C GLU A 147 -10.83 -8.81 0.06
N MET A 148 -11.48 -9.86 0.55
CA MET A 148 -12.69 -9.73 1.36
C MET A 148 -12.41 -9.04 2.71
N MET A 149 -11.32 -9.38 3.38
CA MET A 149 -10.98 -8.81 4.69
C MET A 149 -10.38 -7.40 4.62
N THR A 150 -10.00 -6.94 3.42
CA THR A 150 -9.35 -5.64 3.20
C THR A 150 -10.15 -4.68 2.33
N GLY A 151 -11.35 -5.07 1.89
CA GLY A 151 -12.19 -4.27 1.00
C GLY A 151 -12.61 -2.92 1.59
N ASP A 152 -12.79 -2.84 2.91
CA ASP A 152 -13.07 -1.60 3.61
C ASP A 152 -11.87 -0.63 3.57
N LEU A 153 -10.64 -1.13 3.69
CA LEU A 153 -9.44 -0.32 3.58
C LEU A 153 -9.33 0.29 2.18
N LEU A 154 -9.54 -0.53 1.15
CA LEU A 154 -9.50 -0.05 -0.22
C LEU A 154 -10.59 0.98 -0.51
N SER A 155 -11.79 0.79 0.03
CA SER A 155 -12.91 1.75 -0.12
C SER A 155 -12.59 3.13 0.47
N ARG A 156 -11.69 3.24 1.46
CA ARG A 156 -11.26 4.52 2.04
C ARG A 156 -10.53 5.40 1.04
N THR A 157 -9.94 4.86 -0.02
CA THR A 157 -9.24 5.64 -1.04
C THR A 157 -10.20 6.38 -1.97
N VAL A 158 -11.45 5.93 -2.10
CA VAL A 158 -12.43 6.49 -3.04
C VAL A 158 -12.76 7.95 -2.73
N THR A 159 -13.04 8.25 -1.49
CA THR A 159 -13.43 9.62 -1.08
C THR A 159 -12.32 10.65 -1.34
N PRO A 160 -11.05 10.42 -0.96
CA PRO A 160 -9.95 11.32 -1.32
C PRO A 160 -9.81 11.54 -2.83
N VAL A 161 -9.95 10.49 -3.64
CA VAL A 161 -9.90 10.61 -5.12
C VAL A 161 -11.03 11.50 -5.64
N GLN A 162 -12.27 11.25 -5.20
CA GLN A 162 -13.41 12.06 -5.60
C GLN A 162 -13.27 13.53 -5.18
N ASN A 163 -12.75 13.78 -3.98
CA ASN A 163 -12.48 15.12 -3.49
C ASN A 163 -11.42 15.83 -4.34
N ALA A 164 -10.31 15.15 -4.66
CA ALA A 164 -9.25 15.72 -5.48
C ALA A 164 -9.77 16.10 -6.89
N LEU A 165 -10.57 15.23 -7.52
CA LEU A 165 -11.21 15.53 -8.81
C LEU A 165 -12.11 16.77 -8.73
N ARG A 166 -12.96 16.84 -7.69
CA ARG A 166 -13.86 17.98 -7.47
C ARG A 166 -13.06 19.26 -7.24
N ASP A 167 -12.02 19.24 -6.42
CA ASP A 167 -11.21 20.40 -6.06
C ASP A 167 -10.36 20.88 -7.24
N ALA A 168 -9.97 19.98 -8.15
CA ALA A 168 -9.35 20.31 -9.43
C ALA A 168 -10.37 20.81 -10.48
N GLY A 169 -11.69 20.73 -10.21
CA GLY A 169 -12.74 21.15 -11.13
C GLY A 169 -12.86 20.27 -12.38
N ILE A 170 -12.49 19.00 -12.32
CA ILE A 170 -12.51 18.06 -13.46
C ILE A 170 -13.29 16.80 -13.14
N SER A 171 -13.76 16.15 -14.21
CA SER A 171 -14.32 14.79 -14.15
C SER A 171 -13.27 13.74 -14.46
N ALA A 172 -13.52 12.49 -14.07
CA ALA A 172 -12.63 11.37 -14.38
C ALA A 172 -12.41 11.17 -15.89
N SER A 173 -13.40 11.51 -16.73
CA SER A 173 -13.28 11.40 -18.19
C SER A 173 -12.32 12.43 -18.82
N GLN A 174 -11.88 13.42 -18.06
CA GLN A 174 -10.90 14.42 -18.50
C GLN A 174 -9.47 14.04 -18.14
N LEU A 175 -9.28 12.93 -17.40
CA LEU A 175 -7.97 12.37 -17.13
C LEU A 175 -7.44 11.65 -18.36
N GLY A 176 -6.21 11.99 -18.77
CA GLY A 176 -5.49 11.27 -19.81
C GLY A 176 -4.90 9.96 -19.28
N LYS A 177 -4.41 9.98 -18.05
CA LYS A 177 -3.77 8.81 -17.41
C LYS A 177 -3.99 8.78 -15.91
N VAL A 178 -3.92 7.56 -15.36
CA VAL A 178 -3.80 7.30 -13.92
C VAL A 178 -2.46 6.61 -13.68
N LEU A 179 -1.61 7.19 -12.83
CA LEU A 179 -0.35 6.59 -12.42
C LEU A 179 -0.52 5.92 -11.06
N LEU A 180 -0.23 4.64 -10.99
CA LEU A 180 -0.19 3.88 -9.75
C LEU A 180 1.22 3.88 -9.19
N VAL A 181 1.39 4.47 -8.02
CA VAL A 181 2.66 4.64 -7.30
C VAL A 181 2.54 3.98 -5.92
N GLY A 182 3.68 3.58 -5.35
CA GLY A 182 3.70 2.88 -4.08
C GLY A 182 3.57 1.36 -4.22
N GLY A 183 4.25 0.63 -3.34
CA GLY A 183 4.32 -0.83 -3.40
C GLY A 183 2.96 -1.52 -3.27
N SER A 184 2.04 -0.92 -2.52
CA SER A 184 0.71 -1.46 -2.26
C SER A 184 -0.22 -1.38 -3.47
N THR A 185 0.08 -0.55 -4.47
CA THR A 185 -0.68 -0.51 -5.74
C THR A 185 -0.49 -1.76 -6.60
N ARG A 186 0.47 -2.62 -6.28
CA ARG A 186 0.66 -3.91 -6.95
C ARG A 186 -0.40 -4.95 -6.59
N MET A 187 -1.22 -4.69 -5.57
CA MET A 187 -2.37 -5.54 -5.24
C MET A 187 -3.41 -5.48 -6.38
N PRO A 188 -3.82 -6.63 -6.97
CA PRO A 188 -4.75 -6.61 -8.10
C PRO A 188 -6.10 -5.93 -7.82
N ALA A 189 -6.52 -5.89 -6.56
CA ALA A 189 -7.75 -5.19 -6.17
C ALA A 189 -7.66 -3.66 -6.37
N VAL A 190 -6.45 -3.06 -6.30
CA VAL A 190 -6.25 -1.62 -6.54
C VAL A 190 -6.48 -1.29 -8.02
N GLU A 191 -5.95 -2.09 -8.94
CA GLU A 191 -6.13 -1.85 -10.39
C GLU A 191 -7.59 -1.99 -10.83
N ARG A 192 -8.36 -2.83 -10.11
CA ARG A 192 -9.78 -3.07 -10.42
C ARG A 192 -10.74 -2.02 -9.85
N GLN A 193 -10.27 -1.17 -8.96
CA GLN A 193 -11.07 -0.15 -8.32
C GLN A 193 -11.28 1.07 -9.23
#